data_3375a10e3b114c2f8ff8735525c19dcd
#
_entry.id   3375a10e3b114c2f8ff8735525c19dcd
#
_cell.length_a   1.000
_cell.length_b   1.000
_cell.length_c   1.000
_cell.angle_alpha   90.00
_cell.angle_beta   90.00
_cell.angle_gamma   90.00
#
_symmetry.space_group_name_H-M   'P 1'
#
loop_
_entity.id
_entity.type
_entity.pdbx_description
1 polymer ?
#
loop_
_entity_poly.entity_id
_entity_poly.type
_entity_poly.pdbx_seq_one_letter_code
_entity_poly.pdbx_strand_id
1 'polypeptide(L)'
;MRTVTTRAELEQSLAQLPRPVALVPTMGALHAGHAALIAAARRTAATVVVSIFVNPRQFANAADVARYPRTLASDQQLAEAAGADLLFTPDVDQIYPPSEPIANVEPGPLATRLEGASRPGHFTGVATVVSRLFDLVRPNEAYFGAKDAQQVRVIEWMAAQRSDQISIHRVTTVRDSDGLALSSRNQMLSASGRVAAAKTIPVALSLIAEAYASGVTSVAMLRTLAERVITAEPSVTLDYLDFAEGATLVPLSESAQVGDAAPGEVLVSLAAVVDGVRLIDAITLP
;
A
#
# COMPACT_ATOMS: atom_id res chain seq x y z
N MET A 1 -8.49 0.71 -23.70
CA MET A 1 -8.09 -0.34 -22.72
C MET A 1 -8.96 -1.59 -22.89
N ARG A 2 -8.38 -2.81 -22.83
CA ARG A 2 -9.13 -4.08 -22.83
C ARG A 2 -9.32 -4.57 -21.39
N THR A 3 -10.52 -5.09 -21.07
CA THR A 3 -10.78 -5.76 -19.77
C THR A 3 -10.86 -7.26 -19.98
N VAL A 4 -10.22 -8.03 -19.10
CA VAL A 4 -10.19 -9.50 -19.09
C VAL A 4 -10.44 -10.02 -17.69
N THR A 5 -11.10 -11.18 -17.60
CA THR A 5 -11.53 -11.75 -16.31
C THR A 5 -10.89 -13.11 -16.02
N THR A 6 -10.48 -13.82 -17.05
CA THR A 6 -9.91 -15.16 -16.93
C THR A 6 -8.40 -15.19 -17.20
N ARG A 7 -7.72 -16.22 -16.69
CA ARG A 7 -6.30 -16.47 -16.98
C ARG A 7 -6.03 -16.63 -18.48
N ALA A 8 -6.91 -17.35 -19.18
CA ALA A 8 -6.75 -17.60 -20.61
C ALA A 8 -6.84 -16.30 -21.43
N GLU A 9 -7.81 -15.44 -21.12
CA GLU A 9 -7.93 -14.11 -21.75
C GLU A 9 -6.72 -13.21 -21.43
N LEU A 10 -6.21 -13.26 -20.20
CA LEU A 10 -5.01 -12.53 -19.78
C LEU A 10 -3.80 -12.99 -20.59
N GLU A 11 -3.54 -14.28 -20.64
CA GLU A 11 -2.41 -14.85 -21.37
C GLU A 11 -2.50 -14.55 -22.89
N GLN A 12 -3.66 -14.73 -23.48
CA GLN A 12 -3.89 -14.40 -24.90
C GLN A 12 -3.66 -12.91 -25.18
N SER A 13 -4.07 -12.02 -24.25
CA SER A 13 -3.87 -10.58 -24.42
C SER A 13 -2.41 -10.19 -24.30
N LEU A 14 -1.73 -10.72 -23.29
CA LEU A 14 -0.29 -10.45 -23.06
C LEU A 14 0.60 -10.94 -24.21
N ALA A 15 0.24 -12.05 -24.87
CA ALA A 15 0.97 -12.56 -26.03
C ALA A 15 0.94 -11.60 -27.24
N GLN A 16 -0.02 -10.67 -27.29
CA GLN A 16 -0.19 -9.71 -28.37
C GLN A 16 0.34 -8.30 -28.03
N LEU A 17 0.72 -8.06 -26.77
CA LEU A 17 1.13 -6.76 -26.28
C LEU A 17 2.65 -6.64 -26.22
N PRO A 18 3.21 -5.45 -26.50
CA PRO A 18 4.66 -5.25 -26.47
C PRO A 18 5.21 -5.27 -25.04
N ARG A 19 6.50 -5.59 -24.95
CA ARG A 19 7.26 -5.52 -23.69
C ARG A 19 8.16 -4.28 -23.71
N PRO A 20 8.59 -3.70 -22.55
CA PRO A 20 8.36 -4.24 -21.20
C PRO A 20 6.92 -4.08 -20.71
N VAL A 21 6.50 -5.00 -19.84
CA VAL A 21 5.19 -5.01 -19.18
C VAL A 21 5.34 -4.50 -17.75
N ALA A 22 4.57 -3.49 -17.37
CA ALA A 22 4.42 -3.03 -16.00
C ALA A 22 3.11 -3.55 -15.39
N LEU A 23 3.14 -3.93 -14.11
CA LEU A 23 1.96 -4.32 -13.33
C LEU A 23 1.67 -3.29 -12.23
N VAL A 24 0.42 -2.88 -12.14
CA VAL A 24 -0.12 -2.07 -11.03
C VAL A 24 -1.19 -2.91 -10.31
N PRO A 25 -0.82 -3.64 -9.24
CA PRO A 25 -1.78 -4.45 -8.49
C PRO A 25 -2.63 -3.59 -7.58
N THR A 26 -3.96 -3.76 -7.67
CA THR A 26 -4.94 -3.02 -6.83
C THR A 26 -6.07 -3.93 -6.34
N MET A 27 -6.83 -3.43 -5.39
CA MET A 27 -8.07 -4.07 -4.94
C MET A 27 -9.34 -3.37 -5.48
N GLY A 28 -9.19 -2.41 -6.39
CA GLY A 28 -10.31 -1.59 -6.88
C GLY A 28 -10.60 -0.36 -6.02
N ALA A 29 -11.74 0.28 -6.26
CA ALA A 29 -12.09 1.60 -5.75
C ALA A 29 -10.96 2.60 -6.03
N LEU A 30 -10.59 2.70 -7.31
CA LEU A 30 -9.43 3.46 -7.76
C LEU A 30 -9.63 4.96 -7.51
N HIS A 31 -8.54 5.64 -7.21
CA HIS A 31 -8.48 7.08 -6.96
C HIS A 31 -7.20 7.69 -7.57
N ALA A 32 -7.01 8.99 -7.44
CA ALA A 32 -5.86 9.68 -8.03
C ALA A 32 -4.50 9.10 -7.62
N GLY A 33 -4.38 8.48 -6.43
CA GLY A 33 -3.18 7.73 -6.05
C GLY A 33 -2.90 6.54 -6.98
N HIS A 34 -3.93 5.77 -7.35
CA HIS A 34 -3.79 4.69 -8.32
C HIS A 34 -3.50 5.22 -9.73
N ALA A 35 -4.14 6.33 -10.13
CA ALA A 35 -3.83 6.99 -11.40
C ALA A 35 -2.35 7.40 -11.49
N ALA A 36 -1.75 7.88 -10.38
CA ALA A 36 -0.33 8.20 -10.31
C ALA A 36 0.57 6.98 -10.50
N LEU A 37 0.19 5.79 -9.95
CA LEU A 37 0.90 4.53 -10.19
C LEU A 37 0.87 4.16 -11.67
N ILE A 38 -0.31 4.19 -12.29
CA ILE A 38 -0.51 3.85 -13.71
C ILE A 38 0.28 4.81 -14.60
N ALA A 39 0.20 6.13 -14.33
CA ALA A 39 0.95 7.13 -15.06
C ALA A 39 2.47 6.98 -14.89
N ALA A 40 2.94 6.56 -13.71
CA ALA A 40 4.35 6.23 -13.49
C ALA A 40 4.78 5.03 -14.34
N ALA A 41 3.99 3.95 -14.32
CA ALA A 41 4.20 2.75 -15.13
C ALA A 41 4.21 3.07 -16.64
N ARG A 42 3.33 3.93 -17.10
CA ARG A 42 3.23 4.33 -18.52
C ARG A 42 4.49 5.03 -19.05
N ARG A 43 5.28 5.65 -18.18
CA ARG A 43 6.52 6.35 -18.61
C ARG A 43 7.66 5.40 -18.96
N THR A 44 7.65 4.18 -18.44
CA THR A 44 8.76 3.22 -18.57
C THR A 44 8.38 1.95 -19.33
N ALA A 45 7.10 1.55 -19.28
CA ALA A 45 6.65 0.31 -19.89
C ALA A 45 5.89 0.53 -21.20
N ALA A 46 6.07 -0.39 -22.15
CA ALA A 46 5.30 -0.44 -23.39
C ALA A 46 3.86 -0.90 -23.16
N THR A 47 3.65 -1.76 -22.17
CA THR A 47 2.33 -2.25 -21.76
C THR A 47 2.12 -2.05 -20.27
N VAL A 48 0.98 -1.47 -19.88
CA VAL A 48 0.58 -1.29 -18.48
C VAL A 48 -0.65 -2.16 -18.19
N VAL A 49 -0.46 -3.11 -17.27
CA VAL A 49 -1.53 -3.99 -16.75
C VAL A 49 -1.93 -3.51 -15.37
N VAL A 50 -3.22 -3.26 -15.18
CA VAL A 50 -3.81 -2.99 -13.86
C VAL A 50 -4.61 -4.20 -13.44
N SER A 51 -4.39 -4.71 -12.23
CA SER A 51 -5.30 -5.73 -11.67
C SER A 51 -6.26 -5.11 -10.66
N ILE A 52 -7.50 -5.59 -10.65
CA ILE A 52 -8.49 -5.29 -9.60
C ILE A 52 -8.92 -6.61 -8.99
N PHE A 53 -8.42 -6.91 -7.79
CA PHE A 53 -8.73 -8.14 -7.09
C PHE A 53 -8.77 -7.91 -5.58
N VAL A 54 -9.96 -8.04 -4.98
CA VAL A 54 -10.14 -7.99 -3.51
C VAL A 54 -9.70 -9.33 -2.94
N ASN A 55 -8.45 -9.39 -2.48
CA ASN A 55 -7.81 -10.62 -2.03
C ASN A 55 -8.33 -11.06 -0.66
N PRO A 56 -9.08 -12.15 -0.51
CA PRO A 56 -9.61 -12.57 0.78
C PRO A 56 -8.52 -12.97 1.78
N ARG A 57 -7.35 -13.47 1.31
CA ARG A 57 -6.27 -13.96 2.18
C ARG A 57 -5.56 -12.88 2.99
N GLN A 58 -5.72 -11.59 2.65
CA GLN A 58 -5.09 -10.48 3.38
C GLN A 58 -6.02 -9.79 4.37
N PHE A 59 -7.27 -10.27 4.52
CA PHE A 59 -8.24 -9.74 5.47
C PHE A 59 -8.38 -10.67 6.68
N ALA A 60 -8.59 -10.08 7.85
CA ALA A 60 -8.77 -10.84 9.08
C ALA A 60 -10.08 -11.62 9.11
N ASN A 61 -11.12 -11.13 8.42
CA ASN A 61 -12.44 -11.74 8.41
C ASN A 61 -13.21 -11.45 7.10
N ALA A 62 -14.23 -12.26 6.84
CA ALA A 62 -15.04 -12.16 5.63
C ALA A 62 -15.92 -10.89 5.58
N ALA A 63 -16.26 -10.29 6.73
CA ALA A 63 -17.06 -9.09 6.78
C ALA A 63 -16.30 -7.88 6.21
N ASP A 64 -14.99 -7.80 6.44
CA ASP A 64 -14.14 -6.74 5.89
C ASP A 64 -13.98 -6.89 4.37
N VAL A 65 -13.89 -8.13 3.86
CA VAL A 65 -13.91 -8.42 2.41
C VAL A 65 -15.22 -7.96 1.78
N ALA A 66 -16.35 -8.23 2.45
CA ALA A 66 -17.68 -7.87 1.95
C ALA A 66 -17.91 -6.36 1.92
N ARG A 67 -17.36 -5.62 2.89
CA ARG A 67 -17.47 -4.15 2.99
C ARG A 67 -16.55 -3.40 2.04
N TYR A 68 -15.53 -4.08 1.47
CA TYR A 68 -14.58 -3.40 0.60
C TYR A 68 -15.30 -2.81 -0.64
N PRO A 69 -15.09 -1.52 -0.97
CA PRO A 69 -15.80 -0.86 -2.06
C PRO A 69 -15.54 -1.54 -3.41
N ARG A 70 -16.59 -1.68 -4.22
CA ARG A 70 -16.53 -2.26 -5.58
C ARG A 70 -17.16 -1.29 -6.56
N THR A 71 -16.31 -0.64 -7.36
CA THR A 71 -16.67 0.46 -8.26
C THR A 71 -16.14 0.23 -9.67
N LEU A 72 -16.30 -0.98 -10.20
CA LEU A 72 -15.65 -1.43 -11.43
C LEU A 72 -15.82 -0.47 -12.61
N ALA A 73 -17.00 0.10 -12.80
CA ALA A 73 -17.24 1.00 -13.94
C ALA A 73 -16.41 2.30 -13.87
N SER A 74 -16.34 2.94 -12.69
CA SER A 74 -15.49 4.12 -12.48
C SER A 74 -13.99 3.75 -12.46
N ASP A 75 -13.65 2.57 -11.96
CA ASP A 75 -12.28 2.06 -11.96
C ASP A 75 -11.76 1.86 -13.39
N GLN A 76 -12.59 1.31 -14.29
CA GLN A 76 -12.26 1.16 -15.70
C GLN A 76 -11.97 2.50 -16.36
N GLN A 77 -12.85 3.49 -16.14
CA GLN A 77 -12.68 4.83 -16.70
C GLN A 77 -11.39 5.49 -16.21
N LEU A 78 -11.10 5.39 -14.90
CA LEU A 78 -9.90 5.97 -14.31
C LEU A 78 -8.63 5.26 -14.83
N ALA A 79 -8.61 3.93 -14.87
CA ALA A 79 -7.47 3.16 -15.36
C ALA A 79 -7.17 3.47 -16.83
N GLU A 80 -8.19 3.56 -17.68
CA GLU A 80 -8.06 3.92 -19.09
C GLU A 80 -7.51 5.34 -19.26
N ALA A 81 -8.10 6.30 -18.56
CA ALA A 81 -7.67 7.70 -18.59
C ALA A 81 -6.23 7.89 -18.09
N ALA A 82 -5.79 7.07 -17.14
CA ALA A 82 -4.42 7.07 -16.61
C ALA A 82 -3.40 6.36 -17.51
N GLY A 83 -3.84 5.64 -18.56
CA GLY A 83 -2.97 5.02 -19.55
C GLY A 83 -2.76 3.52 -19.40
N ALA A 84 -3.67 2.79 -18.76
CA ALA A 84 -3.64 1.33 -18.74
C ALA A 84 -4.02 0.75 -20.11
N ASP A 85 -3.33 -0.31 -20.54
CA ASP A 85 -3.63 -1.06 -21.77
C ASP A 85 -4.56 -2.24 -21.49
N LEU A 86 -4.38 -2.87 -20.33
CA LEU A 86 -5.10 -4.06 -19.93
C LEU A 86 -5.58 -3.96 -18.48
N LEU A 87 -6.84 -4.24 -18.25
CA LEU A 87 -7.43 -4.35 -16.92
C LEU A 87 -7.78 -5.82 -16.65
N PHE A 88 -7.16 -6.40 -15.62
CA PHE A 88 -7.43 -7.77 -15.18
C PHE A 88 -8.30 -7.76 -13.93
N THR A 89 -9.53 -8.30 -14.05
CA THR A 89 -10.54 -8.30 -12.97
C THR A 89 -10.98 -9.73 -12.66
N PRO A 90 -10.08 -10.55 -12.10
CA PRO A 90 -10.36 -11.97 -11.89
C PRO A 90 -11.28 -12.23 -10.70
N ASP A 91 -12.04 -13.32 -10.78
CA ASP A 91 -12.63 -13.95 -9.62
C ASP A 91 -11.58 -14.72 -8.80
N VAL A 92 -11.95 -15.09 -7.57
CA VAL A 92 -11.07 -15.80 -6.63
C VAL A 92 -10.48 -17.08 -7.25
N ASP A 93 -11.26 -17.84 -7.98
CA ASP A 93 -10.84 -19.10 -8.61
C ASP A 93 -9.84 -18.89 -9.77
N GLN A 94 -9.75 -17.69 -10.31
CA GLN A 94 -8.72 -17.35 -11.29
C GLN A 94 -7.36 -17.10 -10.63
N ILE A 95 -7.34 -16.62 -9.41
CA ILE A 95 -6.10 -16.40 -8.63
C ILE A 95 -5.75 -17.65 -7.83
N TYR A 96 -6.73 -18.27 -7.17
CA TYR A 96 -6.60 -19.43 -6.29
C TYR A 96 -7.53 -20.57 -6.74
N PRO A 97 -7.22 -21.27 -7.84
CA PRO A 97 -8.10 -22.33 -8.33
C PRO A 97 -8.18 -23.49 -7.35
N PRO A 98 -9.38 -24.06 -7.12
CA PRO A 98 -9.53 -25.20 -6.22
C PRO A 98 -8.73 -26.44 -6.64
N SER A 99 -8.47 -26.59 -7.95
CA SER A 99 -7.70 -27.71 -8.51
C SER A 99 -6.18 -27.56 -8.36
N GLU A 100 -5.68 -26.37 -7.98
CA GLU A 100 -4.26 -26.05 -7.88
C GLU A 100 -4.02 -25.42 -6.51
N PRO A 101 -3.64 -26.20 -5.48
CA PRO A 101 -3.35 -25.64 -4.16
C PRO A 101 -2.21 -24.63 -4.23
N ILE A 102 -2.52 -23.36 -3.95
CA ILE A 102 -1.53 -22.29 -3.90
C ILE A 102 -0.99 -22.20 -2.47
N ALA A 103 0.27 -22.55 -2.30
CA ALA A 103 0.97 -22.41 -1.03
C ALA A 103 1.09 -20.94 -0.63
N ASN A 104 1.10 -20.69 0.67
CA ASN A 104 1.41 -19.37 1.18
C ASN A 104 2.86 -19.00 0.87
N VAL A 105 3.08 -17.79 0.40
CA VAL A 105 4.42 -17.24 0.19
C VAL A 105 4.90 -16.63 1.49
N GLU A 106 6.12 -16.96 1.87
CA GLU A 106 6.78 -16.39 3.06
C GLU A 106 7.02 -14.90 2.85
N PRO A 107 6.47 -14.03 3.71
CA PRO A 107 6.59 -12.58 3.54
C PRO A 107 7.90 -11.99 4.08
N GLY A 108 8.76 -12.83 4.67
CA GLY A 108 10.04 -12.44 5.24
C GLY A 108 9.98 -11.79 6.62
N PRO A 109 11.15 -11.44 7.17
CA PRO A 109 11.26 -10.97 8.56
C PRO A 109 10.63 -9.59 8.79
N LEU A 110 10.40 -8.81 7.73
CA LEU A 110 9.79 -7.49 7.82
C LEU A 110 8.28 -7.54 8.13
N ALA A 111 7.66 -8.69 7.95
CA ALA A 111 6.21 -8.87 8.03
C ALA A 111 5.65 -9.03 9.45
N THR A 112 6.50 -9.13 10.47
CA THR A 112 6.08 -9.39 11.86
C THR A 112 6.08 -8.15 12.75
N ARG A 113 6.38 -6.98 12.19
CA ARG A 113 6.51 -5.69 12.88
C ARG A 113 5.43 -4.71 12.42
N LEU A 114 5.28 -3.59 13.12
CA LEU A 114 4.39 -2.48 12.72
C LEU A 114 2.98 -3.00 12.31
N GLU A 115 2.57 -2.71 11.08
CA GLU A 115 1.32 -3.19 10.49
C GLU A 115 1.16 -4.72 10.56
N GLY A 116 2.25 -5.46 10.42
CA GLY A 116 2.23 -6.92 10.53
C GLY A 116 2.02 -7.45 11.94
N ALA A 117 2.45 -6.70 12.96
CA ALA A 117 2.17 -7.00 14.36
C ALA A 117 0.68 -6.75 14.68
N SER A 118 0.12 -5.61 14.20
CA SER A 118 -1.30 -5.29 14.36
C SER A 118 -2.24 -6.19 13.55
N ARG A 119 -1.75 -6.80 12.47
CA ARG A 119 -2.54 -7.62 11.53
C ARG A 119 -1.85 -8.95 11.20
N PRO A 120 -1.82 -9.92 12.13
CA PRO A 120 -1.19 -11.22 11.89
C PRO A 120 -1.71 -11.90 10.63
N GLY A 121 -0.82 -12.42 9.77
CA GLY A 121 -1.14 -13.09 8.51
C GLY A 121 -1.41 -12.17 7.32
N HIS A 122 -1.58 -10.86 7.54
CA HIS A 122 -1.85 -9.89 6.47
C HIS A 122 -0.79 -9.94 5.35
N PHE A 123 0.48 -9.82 5.71
CA PHE A 123 1.56 -9.80 4.73
C PHE A 123 1.82 -11.14 4.05
N THR A 124 1.50 -12.26 4.70
CA THR A 124 1.47 -13.58 4.04
C THR A 124 0.42 -13.57 2.92
N GLY A 125 -0.76 -13.02 3.18
CA GLY A 125 -1.80 -12.86 2.15
C GLY A 125 -1.37 -11.94 1.02
N VAL A 126 -0.71 -10.81 1.33
CA VAL A 126 -0.19 -9.84 0.34
C VAL A 126 0.91 -10.47 -0.51
N ALA A 127 1.93 -11.08 0.12
CA ALA A 127 3.02 -11.72 -0.61
C ALA A 127 2.50 -12.83 -1.54
N THR A 128 1.54 -13.62 -1.06
CA THR A 128 0.95 -14.71 -1.84
C THR A 128 0.21 -14.18 -3.07
N VAL A 129 -0.65 -13.15 -2.94
CA VAL A 129 -1.40 -12.61 -4.08
C VAL A 129 -0.49 -11.92 -5.07
N VAL A 130 0.48 -11.13 -4.60
CA VAL A 130 1.40 -10.41 -5.48
C VAL A 130 2.31 -11.38 -6.23
N SER A 131 2.86 -12.41 -5.56
CA SER A 131 3.62 -13.47 -6.21
C SER A 131 2.78 -14.17 -7.28
N ARG A 132 1.51 -14.48 -6.98
CA ARG A 132 0.61 -15.09 -7.95
C ARG A 132 0.32 -14.20 -9.16
N LEU A 133 0.13 -12.90 -8.94
CA LEU A 133 -0.04 -11.94 -10.03
C LEU A 133 1.25 -11.82 -10.87
N PHE A 134 2.42 -11.92 -10.26
CA PHE A 134 3.70 -11.97 -10.97
C PHE A 134 3.79 -13.20 -11.88
N ASP A 135 3.37 -14.38 -11.40
CA ASP A 135 3.34 -15.61 -12.20
C ASP A 135 2.40 -15.51 -13.40
N LEU A 136 1.24 -14.87 -13.22
CA LEU A 136 0.21 -14.74 -14.25
C LEU A 136 0.55 -13.67 -15.30
N VAL A 137 1.03 -12.50 -14.86
CA VAL A 137 1.32 -11.35 -15.74
C VAL A 137 2.73 -11.40 -16.30
N ARG A 138 3.69 -11.99 -15.57
CA ARG A 138 5.13 -12.01 -15.88
C ARG A 138 5.65 -10.60 -16.21
N PRO A 139 5.46 -9.62 -15.31
CA PRO A 139 5.85 -8.25 -15.56
C PRO A 139 7.38 -8.09 -15.51
N ASN A 140 7.90 -7.05 -16.17
CA ASN A 140 9.27 -6.58 -16.00
C ASN A 140 9.38 -5.66 -14.78
N GLU A 141 8.31 -4.96 -14.49
CA GLU A 141 8.24 -3.92 -13.47
C GLU A 141 6.90 -3.98 -12.74
N ALA A 142 6.87 -3.63 -11.45
CA ALA A 142 5.64 -3.50 -10.68
C ALA A 142 5.65 -2.23 -9.82
N TYR A 143 4.51 -1.55 -9.70
CA TYR A 143 4.38 -0.23 -9.10
C TYR A 143 3.51 -0.27 -7.87
N PHE A 144 4.02 0.30 -6.75
CA PHE A 144 3.35 0.33 -5.46
C PHE A 144 3.43 1.71 -4.82
N GLY A 145 2.41 2.09 -4.07
CA GLY A 145 2.36 3.37 -3.38
C GLY A 145 3.21 3.40 -2.11
N ALA A 146 4.01 4.45 -1.93
CA ALA A 146 4.84 4.66 -0.74
C ALA A 146 4.03 4.82 0.55
N LYS A 147 2.72 5.09 0.45
CA LYS A 147 1.79 5.13 1.59
C LYS A 147 1.80 3.81 2.37
N ASP A 148 1.84 2.68 1.68
CA ASP A 148 1.88 1.35 2.27
C ASP A 148 3.35 0.89 2.39
N ALA A 149 4.16 1.70 3.08
CA ALA A 149 5.62 1.62 3.08
C ALA A 149 6.17 0.26 3.50
N GLN A 150 5.60 -0.38 4.52
CA GLN A 150 5.99 -1.73 4.93
C GLN A 150 5.60 -2.77 3.87
N GLN A 151 4.43 -2.66 3.26
CA GLN A 151 4.00 -3.54 2.17
C GLN A 151 5.00 -3.54 1.02
N VAL A 152 5.46 -2.36 0.62
CA VAL A 152 6.44 -2.25 -0.47
C VAL A 152 7.74 -2.97 -0.12
N ARG A 153 8.24 -2.81 1.11
CA ARG A 153 9.45 -3.51 1.57
C ARG A 153 9.30 -5.03 1.63
N VAL A 154 8.13 -5.51 2.08
CA VAL A 154 7.80 -6.95 2.06
C VAL A 154 7.79 -7.48 0.61
N ILE A 155 7.22 -6.72 -0.32
CA ILE A 155 7.17 -7.10 -1.73
C ILE A 155 8.57 -7.08 -2.35
N GLU A 156 9.40 -6.08 -2.06
CA GLU A 156 10.80 -6.02 -2.49
C GLU A 156 11.60 -7.22 -1.98
N TRP A 157 11.43 -7.55 -0.70
CA TRP A 157 12.08 -8.73 -0.12
C TRP A 157 11.62 -10.01 -0.83
N MET A 158 10.32 -10.18 -1.03
CA MET A 158 9.76 -11.34 -1.74
C MET A 158 10.24 -11.39 -3.20
N ALA A 159 10.23 -10.28 -3.91
CA ALA A 159 10.69 -10.20 -5.30
C ALA A 159 12.18 -10.56 -5.44
N ALA A 160 13.02 -10.18 -4.47
CA ALA A 160 14.44 -10.53 -4.45
C ALA A 160 14.70 -12.04 -4.28
N GLN A 161 13.74 -12.81 -3.75
CA GLN A 161 13.84 -14.27 -3.65
C GLN A 161 13.44 -15.00 -4.95
N ARG A 162 12.87 -14.25 -5.91
CA ARG A 162 12.40 -14.81 -7.20
C ARG A 162 13.51 -14.80 -8.23
N SER A 163 13.44 -15.72 -9.18
CA SER A 163 14.39 -15.82 -10.30
C SER A 163 14.08 -14.88 -11.47
N ASP A 164 12.88 -14.31 -11.52
CA ASP A 164 12.38 -13.53 -12.67
C ASP A 164 12.71 -12.03 -12.62
N GLN A 165 13.49 -11.57 -11.62
CA GLN A 165 14.09 -10.23 -11.52
C GLN A 165 13.13 -9.07 -11.86
N ILE A 166 11.98 -9.02 -11.18
CA ILE A 166 10.99 -7.96 -11.36
C ILE A 166 11.46 -6.69 -10.63
N SER A 167 11.54 -5.56 -11.34
CA SER A 167 11.86 -4.26 -10.74
C SER A 167 10.66 -3.71 -9.96
N ILE A 168 10.84 -3.42 -8.68
CA ILE A 168 9.79 -2.84 -7.82
C ILE A 168 9.98 -1.32 -7.75
N HIS A 169 8.96 -0.59 -8.13
CA HIS A 169 8.96 0.88 -8.12
C HIS A 169 8.04 1.43 -7.05
N ARG A 170 8.56 2.38 -6.26
CA ARG A 170 7.79 3.13 -5.25
C ARG A 170 7.30 4.45 -5.86
N VAL A 171 6.03 4.74 -5.72
CA VAL A 171 5.45 6.02 -6.14
C VAL A 171 5.03 6.82 -4.91
N THR A 172 5.40 8.08 -4.87
CA THR A 172 5.11 9.00 -3.75
C THR A 172 3.61 9.02 -3.41
N THR A 173 3.32 9.09 -2.12
CA THR A 173 1.95 9.17 -1.61
C THR A 173 1.23 10.40 -2.18
N VAL A 174 0.12 10.16 -2.85
CA VAL A 174 -0.76 11.26 -3.31
C VAL A 174 -1.71 11.63 -2.18
N ARG A 175 -1.80 12.92 -1.91
CA ARG A 175 -2.63 13.48 -0.85
C ARG A 175 -3.75 14.33 -1.43
N ASP A 176 -4.84 14.45 -0.71
CA ASP A 176 -5.91 15.40 -1.01
C ASP A 176 -5.48 16.84 -0.64
N SER A 177 -6.30 17.82 -0.99
CA SER A 177 -6.04 19.24 -0.72
C SER A 177 -5.88 19.59 0.77
N ASP A 178 -6.43 18.77 1.65
CA ASP A 178 -6.32 18.89 3.11
C ASP A 178 -5.16 18.05 3.71
N GLY A 179 -4.31 17.48 2.86
CA GLY A 179 -3.14 16.71 3.26
C GLY A 179 -3.41 15.22 3.53
N LEU A 180 -4.67 14.78 3.62
CA LEU A 180 -4.99 13.38 3.89
C LEU A 180 -4.51 12.48 2.74
N ALA A 181 -3.77 11.44 3.06
CA ALA A 181 -3.34 10.45 2.09
C ALA A 181 -4.55 9.77 1.43
N LEU A 182 -4.56 9.70 0.09
CA LEU A 182 -5.65 9.07 -0.64
C LEU A 182 -5.69 7.57 -0.36
N SER A 183 -6.89 7.09 -0.05
CA SER A 183 -7.18 5.67 0.22
C SER A 183 -8.60 5.34 -0.21
N SER A 184 -8.82 4.15 -0.75
CA SER A 184 -10.16 3.63 -1.04
C SER A 184 -11.03 3.57 0.23
N ARG A 185 -10.41 3.42 1.41
CA ARG A 185 -11.11 3.46 2.70
C ARG A 185 -11.65 4.84 3.09
N ASN A 186 -11.12 5.92 2.52
CA ASN A 186 -11.63 7.27 2.80
C ASN A 186 -13.11 7.42 2.40
N GLN A 187 -13.60 6.64 1.43
CA GLN A 187 -15.02 6.60 1.03
C GLN A 187 -15.95 6.01 2.11
N MET A 188 -15.40 5.32 3.10
CA MET A 188 -16.17 4.72 4.20
C MET A 188 -16.35 5.67 5.39
N LEU A 189 -15.66 6.82 5.39
CA LEU A 189 -15.76 7.83 6.43
C LEU A 189 -17.02 8.67 6.27
N SER A 190 -17.63 9.06 7.38
CA SER A 190 -18.60 10.15 7.39
C SER A 190 -17.92 11.48 7.04
N ALA A 191 -18.72 12.50 6.73
CA ALA A 191 -18.16 13.83 6.45
C ALA A 191 -17.38 14.40 7.65
N SER A 192 -17.88 14.19 8.88
CA SER A 192 -17.19 14.59 10.13
C SER A 192 -15.93 13.77 10.37
N GLY A 193 -15.99 12.45 10.18
CA GLY A 193 -14.83 11.57 10.32
C GLY A 193 -13.73 11.89 9.33
N ARG A 194 -14.09 12.22 8.07
CA ARG A 194 -13.11 12.65 7.09
C ARG A 194 -12.40 13.95 7.52
N VAL A 195 -13.15 14.93 8.06
CA VAL A 195 -12.56 16.17 8.59
C VAL A 195 -11.65 15.88 9.79
N ALA A 196 -12.07 15.00 10.70
CA ALA A 196 -11.26 14.60 11.85
C ALA A 196 -9.96 13.92 11.41
N ALA A 197 -10.03 12.97 10.47
CA ALA A 197 -8.86 12.30 9.91
C ALA A 197 -7.87 13.28 9.28
N ALA A 198 -8.36 14.26 8.49
CA ALA A 198 -7.54 15.25 7.82
C ALA A 198 -6.86 16.24 8.79
N LYS A 199 -7.53 16.57 9.90
CA LYS A 199 -6.98 17.45 10.93
C LYS A 199 -5.99 16.77 11.87
N THR A 200 -5.90 15.46 11.85
CA THR A 200 -5.07 14.68 12.79
C THR A 200 -3.94 13.94 12.09
N ILE A 201 -4.24 13.00 11.21
CA ILE A 201 -3.24 12.06 10.66
C ILE A 201 -2.12 12.79 9.89
N PRO A 202 -2.40 13.59 8.84
CA PRO A 202 -1.34 14.28 8.12
C PRO A 202 -0.69 15.39 8.97
N VAL A 203 -1.45 16.04 9.86
CA VAL A 203 -0.92 17.10 10.73
C VAL A 203 0.09 16.53 11.73
N ALA A 204 -0.21 15.36 12.34
CA ALA A 204 0.71 14.68 13.26
C ALA A 204 2.04 14.35 12.55
N LEU A 205 1.97 13.79 11.33
CA LEU A 205 3.17 13.46 10.56
C LEU A 205 3.93 14.70 10.08
N SER A 206 3.24 15.77 9.69
CA SER A 206 3.88 17.05 9.31
C SER A 206 4.62 17.67 10.47
N LEU A 207 4.03 17.68 11.68
CA LEU A 207 4.69 18.18 12.89
C LEU A 207 5.97 17.40 13.22
N ILE A 208 5.97 16.09 13.05
CA ILE A 208 7.19 15.28 13.19
C ILE A 208 8.25 15.75 12.20
N ALA A 209 7.89 15.87 10.91
CA ALA A 209 8.83 16.27 9.86
C ALA A 209 9.38 17.68 10.09
N GLU A 210 8.53 18.64 10.46
CA GLU A 210 8.91 20.03 10.76
C GLU A 210 9.81 20.14 11.99
N ALA A 211 9.47 19.42 13.07
CA ALA A 211 10.28 19.39 14.28
C ALA A 211 11.66 18.77 14.00
N TYR A 212 11.69 17.67 13.26
CA TYR A 212 12.95 17.04 12.85
C TYR A 212 13.80 18.00 12.00
N ALA A 213 13.20 18.66 11.01
CA ALA A 213 13.90 19.65 10.19
C ALA A 213 14.42 20.84 11.00
N SER A 214 13.79 21.13 12.15
CA SER A 214 14.24 22.16 13.11
C SER A 214 15.29 21.67 14.11
N GLY A 215 15.77 20.42 13.98
CA GLY A 215 16.82 19.83 14.81
C GLY A 215 16.34 19.01 16.00
N VAL A 216 15.04 18.72 16.13
CA VAL A 216 14.52 17.79 17.16
C VAL A 216 14.73 16.36 16.67
N THR A 217 15.68 15.65 17.26
CA THR A 217 16.00 14.25 16.88
C THR A 217 15.47 13.21 17.86
N SER A 218 15.04 13.59 19.07
CA SER A 218 14.52 12.67 20.09
C SER A 218 13.22 12.00 19.66
N VAL A 219 13.22 10.67 19.56
CA VAL A 219 12.03 9.86 19.23
C VAL A 219 10.88 10.14 20.20
N ALA A 220 11.16 10.21 21.51
CA ALA A 220 10.13 10.51 22.52
C ALA A 220 9.51 11.90 22.33
N MET A 221 10.31 12.91 21.99
CA MET A 221 9.79 14.27 21.75
C MET A 221 8.94 14.33 20.48
N LEU A 222 9.42 13.74 19.39
CA LEU A 222 8.70 13.68 18.11
C LEU A 222 7.36 12.93 18.26
N ARG A 223 7.37 11.80 18.97
CA ARG A 223 6.16 11.03 19.30
C ARG A 223 5.16 11.87 20.11
N THR A 224 5.63 12.52 21.16
CA THR A 224 4.78 13.36 22.03
C THR A 224 4.09 14.48 21.24
N LEU A 225 4.76 15.10 20.28
CA LEU A 225 4.17 16.13 19.42
C LEU A 225 3.02 15.59 18.60
N ALA A 226 3.19 14.45 17.96
CA ALA A 226 2.16 13.82 17.14
C ALA A 226 0.96 13.30 17.97
N GLU A 227 1.23 12.64 19.10
CA GLU A 227 0.19 12.10 19.99
C GLU A 227 -0.70 13.20 20.56
N ARG A 228 -0.18 14.39 20.86
CA ARG A 228 -0.96 15.55 21.30
C ARG A 228 -2.01 15.96 20.27
N VAL A 229 -1.68 15.93 18.99
CA VAL A 229 -2.63 16.26 17.92
C VAL A 229 -3.72 15.22 17.82
N ILE A 230 -3.34 13.93 17.88
CA ILE A 230 -4.28 12.83 17.74
C ILE A 230 -5.23 12.76 18.94
N THR A 231 -4.70 12.88 20.16
CA THR A 231 -5.49 12.81 21.39
C THR A 231 -6.39 14.03 21.62
N ALA A 232 -6.10 15.16 20.96
CA ALA A 232 -6.96 16.34 20.97
C ALA A 232 -8.26 16.16 20.18
N GLU A 233 -8.36 15.12 19.32
CA GLU A 233 -9.57 14.81 18.53
C GLU A 233 -10.20 13.50 19.05
N PRO A 234 -11.28 13.57 19.86
CA PRO A 234 -11.85 12.39 20.50
C PRO A 234 -12.44 11.35 19.55
N SER A 235 -12.73 11.74 18.30
CA SER A 235 -13.26 10.82 17.27
C SER A 235 -12.17 10.01 16.57
N VAL A 236 -10.89 10.25 16.89
CA VAL A 236 -9.75 9.55 16.34
C VAL A 236 -9.06 8.72 17.43
N THR A 237 -8.94 7.42 17.21
CA THR A 237 -8.22 6.53 18.12
C THR A 237 -6.91 6.11 17.48
N LEU A 238 -5.78 6.43 18.12
CA LEU A 238 -4.46 5.97 17.69
C LEU A 238 -4.37 4.44 17.90
N ASP A 239 -4.00 3.70 16.85
CA ASP A 239 -3.68 2.28 16.95
C ASP A 239 -2.18 2.10 17.23
N TYR A 240 -1.32 2.69 16.37
CA TYR A 240 0.11 2.82 16.64
C TYR A 240 0.71 4.07 15.97
N LEU A 241 1.81 4.53 16.54
CA LEU A 241 2.74 5.48 15.93
C LEU A 241 4.16 4.96 16.19
N ASP A 242 4.83 4.49 15.14
CA ASP A 242 6.13 3.85 15.26
C ASP A 242 7.19 4.56 14.44
N PHE A 243 8.39 4.65 15.03
CA PHE A 243 9.62 5.07 14.40
C PHE A 243 10.47 3.81 14.21
N ALA A 244 10.91 3.53 13.00
CA ALA A 244 11.65 2.31 12.71
C ALA A 244 12.78 2.57 11.70
N GLU A 245 13.85 1.80 11.78
CA GLU A 245 14.90 1.81 10.75
C GLU A 245 14.28 1.50 9.38
N GLY A 246 14.55 2.34 8.40
CA GLY A 246 13.92 2.23 7.07
C GLY A 246 14.18 0.90 6.35
N ALA A 247 15.34 0.31 6.55
CA ALA A 247 15.73 -0.94 5.87
C ALA A 247 15.20 -2.20 6.59
N THR A 248 15.31 -2.24 7.92
CA THR A 248 15.04 -3.43 8.73
C THR A 248 13.67 -3.44 9.38
N LEU A 249 13.02 -2.26 9.44
CA LEU A 249 11.79 -1.99 10.20
C LEU A 249 11.92 -2.34 11.69
N VAL A 250 13.13 -2.34 12.23
CA VAL A 250 13.36 -2.47 13.67
C VAL A 250 12.89 -1.19 14.34
N PRO A 251 11.94 -1.26 15.29
CA PRO A 251 11.48 -0.08 16.00
C PRO A 251 12.60 0.56 16.78
N LEU A 252 12.67 1.90 16.74
CA LEU A 252 13.55 2.69 17.57
C LEU A 252 12.96 2.80 18.97
N SER A 253 13.85 2.75 20.00
CA SER A 253 13.42 2.95 21.38
C SER A 253 13.05 4.42 21.64
N GLU A 254 12.28 4.69 22.69
CA GLU A 254 11.92 6.04 23.13
C GLU A 254 13.16 6.90 23.45
N SER A 255 14.24 6.28 23.92
CA SER A 255 15.50 6.96 24.23
C SER A 255 16.39 7.22 23.01
N ALA A 256 16.04 6.69 21.84
CA ALA A 256 16.82 6.85 20.62
C ALA A 256 16.72 8.27 20.05
N GLN A 257 17.73 8.62 19.27
CA GLN A 257 17.71 9.81 18.41
C GLN A 257 17.51 9.34 16.95
N VAL A 258 16.71 10.07 16.19
CA VAL A 258 16.68 9.91 14.74
C VAL A 258 18.05 10.34 14.21
N GLY A 259 18.76 9.43 13.53
CA GLY A 259 20.16 9.65 13.09
C GLY A 259 21.18 8.83 13.89
N ASP A 260 20.86 8.29 15.08
CA ASP A 260 21.71 7.30 15.77
C ASP A 260 21.54 5.89 15.15
N ALA A 261 20.44 5.66 14.46
CA ALA A 261 20.24 4.45 13.65
C ALA A 261 21.35 4.35 12.59
N ALA A 262 21.65 3.14 12.13
CA ALA A 262 22.57 2.92 11.02
C ALA A 262 22.27 3.92 9.89
N PRO A 263 23.29 4.42 9.15
CA PRO A 263 23.08 5.46 8.14
C PRO A 263 21.95 5.06 7.18
N GLY A 264 20.84 5.77 7.27
CA GLY A 264 19.62 5.45 6.52
C GLY A 264 18.39 6.18 7.05
N GLU A 265 17.35 6.11 6.25
CA GLU A 265 16.06 6.72 6.53
C GLU A 265 15.38 6.09 7.76
N VAL A 266 14.70 6.89 8.55
CA VAL A 266 13.78 6.43 9.58
C VAL A 266 12.35 6.49 9.02
N LEU A 267 11.68 5.33 8.97
CA LEU A 267 10.27 5.24 8.63
C LEU A 267 9.44 5.60 9.86
N VAL A 268 8.61 6.63 9.73
CA VAL A 268 7.56 6.94 10.71
C VAL A 268 6.24 6.45 10.14
N SER A 269 5.62 5.49 10.82
CA SER A 269 4.36 4.87 10.42
C SER A 269 3.28 5.11 11.46
N LEU A 270 2.10 5.50 11.01
CA LEU A 270 0.94 5.79 11.85
C LEU A 270 -0.28 4.99 11.38
N ALA A 271 -0.99 4.38 12.32
CA ALA A 271 -2.33 3.86 12.11
C ALA A 271 -3.31 4.44 13.13
N ALA A 272 -4.48 4.85 12.65
CA ALA A 272 -5.55 5.39 13.48
C ALA A 272 -6.92 4.91 13.00
N VAL A 273 -7.88 4.84 13.91
CA VAL A 273 -9.27 4.45 13.63
C VAL A 273 -10.16 5.68 13.75
N VAL A 274 -10.95 5.93 12.71
CA VAL A 274 -11.96 7.00 12.64
C VAL A 274 -13.24 6.40 12.08
N ASP A 275 -14.38 6.62 12.73
CA ASP A 275 -15.67 6.01 12.34
C ASP A 275 -15.62 4.47 12.21
N GLY A 276 -14.77 3.80 12.97
CA GLY A 276 -14.54 2.36 12.82
C GLY A 276 -13.72 1.98 11.57
N VAL A 277 -13.24 2.96 10.80
CA VAL A 277 -12.38 2.76 9.62
C VAL A 277 -10.92 2.95 10.03
N ARG A 278 -10.10 1.93 9.84
CA ARG A 278 -8.67 2.00 10.11
C ARG A 278 -7.93 2.59 8.91
N LEU A 279 -7.27 3.70 9.15
CA LEU A 279 -6.45 4.45 8.21
C LEU A 279 -4.97 4.31 8.58
N ILE A 280 -4.12 4.30 7.58
CA ILE A 280 -2.66 4.31 7.75
C ILE A 280 -2.04 5.43 6.92
N ASP A 281 -0.93 5.96 7.41
CA ASP A 281 -0.09 6.89 6.67
C ASP A 281 1.36 6.75 7.13
N ALA A 282 2.32 7.22 6.33
CA ALA A 282 3.72 7.15 6.66
C ALA A 282 4.51 8.30 6.02
N ILE A 283 5.61 8.66 6.69
CA ILE A 283 6.65 9.54 6.16
C ILE A 283 8.02 8.90 6.40
N THR A 284 9.02 9.40 5.69
CA THR A 284 10.42 9.02 5.89
C THR A 284 11.20 10.25 6.34
N LEU A 285 11.97 10.12 7.41
CA LEU A 285 12.95 11.10 7.86
C LEU A 285 14.33 10.68 7.35
N PRO A 286 15.11 11.59 6.72
CA PRO A 286 16.43 11.30 6.17
C PRO A 286 17.48 11.02 7.24
#